data_337fbaadb04d14e658ca1f518d4c2c1a
#
_entry.id   337fbaadb04d14e658ca1f518d4c2c1a
#
_cell.length_a   1.000
_cell.length_b   1.000
_cell.length_c   1.000
_cell.angle_alpha   90.00
_cell.angle_beta   90.00
_cell.angle_gamma   90.00
#
_symmetry.space_group_name_H-M   'P 1'
#
loop_
_entity.id
_entity.type
_entity.pdbx_description
1 polymer ?
#
loop_
_entity_poly.entity_id
_entity_poly.type
_entity_poly.pdbx_seq_one_letter_code
_entity_poly.pdbx_strand_id
1 'polypeptide(L)'
;TGQMKINYILTLILVFCIGASIPILTGSSQVNEQHSAKSEVPYCVTPPTVPAQVTFDGETIDLRRYDRRERMDREMMAFTYMHSTTMLLIKRANRYFPIIEPILKANGIPDDFKYLMVIESNLNNIARSPAGAAGLWQFMPATGREFGLEVNDNVDERYHIEKATVAACKYFKQAYAKY
;
A
#
# COMPACT_ATOMS: atom_id res chain seq x y z
N THR A 1 -2.75 26.24 -6.12
CA THR A 1 -1.61 25.36 -6.49
C THR A 1 -1.61 24.03 -5.74
N GLY A 2 -2.07 23.97 -4.48
CA GLY A 2 -2.17 22.74 -3.69
C GLY A 2 -3.20 21.74 -4.22
N GLN A 3 -4.34 22.22 -4.68
CA GLN A 3 -5.45 21.38 -5.16
C GLN A 3 -5.06 20.60 -6.44
N MET A 4 -4.21 21.16 -7.30
CA MET A 4 -3.72 20.47 -8.50
C MET A 4 -2.73 19.34 -8.16
N LYS A 5 -1.88 19.55 -7.14
CA LYS A 5 -0.89 18.54 -6.71
C LYS A 5 -1.57 17.29 -6.12
N ILE A 6 -2.59 17.48 -5.28
CA ILE A 6 -3.37 16.39 -4.69
C ILE A 6 -4.12 15.59 -5.77
N ASN A 7 -4.73 16.27 -6.74
CA ASN A 7 -5.41 15.60 -7.84
C ASN A 7 -4.45 14.78 -8.71
N TYR A 8 -3.21 15.23 -8.89
CA TYR A 8 -2.21 14.54 -9.71
C TYR A 8 -1.67 13.27 -9.01
N ILE A 9 -1.45 13.33 -7.69
CA ILE A 9 -1.07 12.18 -6.88
C ILE A 9 -2.19 11.14 -6.90
N LEU A 10 -3.45 11.56 -6.75
CA LEU A 10 -4.63 10.70 -6.87
C LEU A 10 -4.80 10.11 -8.28
N THR A 11 -4.45 10.86 -9.34
CA THR A 11 -4.51 10.38 -10.72
C THR A 11 -3.38 9.39 -11.03
N LEU A 12 -2.19 9.58 -10.49
CA LEU A 12 -1.08 8.62 -10.59
C LEU A 12 -1.42 7.29 -9.90
N ILE A 13 -2.11 7.35 -8.76
CA ILE A 13 -2.61 6.15 -8.07
C ILE A 13 -3.71 5.45 -8.90
N LEU A 14 -4.56 6.20 -9.59
CA LEU A 14 -5.68 5.64 -10.36
C LEU A 14 -5.24 4.96 -11.67
N VAL A 15 -4.17 5.44 -12.31
CA VAL A 15 -3.67 4.88 -13.58
C VAL A 15 -2.94 3.54 -13.37
N PHE A 16 -2.45 3.26 -12.16
CA PHE A 16 -1.75 2.01 -11.85
C PHE A 16 -2.66 0.85 -11.40
N CYS A 17 -3.90 1.12 -11.01
CA CYS A 17 -4.83 0.10 -10.47
C CYS A 17 -5.58 -0.74 -11.53
N ILE A 18 -5.34 -0.56 -12.84
CA ILE A 18 -6.01 -1.33 -13.89
C ILE A 18 -5.15 -2.54 -14.26
N GLY A 19 -5.25 -3.64 -13.52
CA GLY A 19 -4.64 -4.88 -13.97
C GLY A 19 -4.50 -6.06 -13.02
N ALA A 20 -5.09 -6.06 -11.86
CA ALA A 20 -5.00 -7.22 -10.95
C ALA A 20 -6.33 -7.97 -10.83
N SER A 21 -6.60 -8.89 -11.77
CA SER A 21 -7.60 -9.95 -11.58
C SER A 21 -6.95 -11.11 -10.83
N ILE A 22 -7.37 -11.33 -9.58
CA ILE A 22 -6.93 -12.46 -8.76
C ILE A 22 -7.91 -13.63 -8.96
N PRO A 23 -7.47 -14.83 -9.39
CA PRO A 23 -8.34 -16.00 -9.38
C PRO A 23 -8.58 -16.50 -7.95
N ILE A 24 -9.83 -16.68 -7.59
CA ILE A 24 -10.25 -17.27 -6.32
C ILE A 24 -10.10 -18.79 -6.44
N LEU A 25 -9.19 -19.37 -5.65
CA LEU A 25 -9.12 -20.84 -5.44
C LEU A 25 -10.03 -21.21 -4.26
N THR A 26 -11.12 -21.91 -4.57
CA THR A 26 -11.99 -22.55 -3.55
C THR A 26 -11.41 -23.91 -3.21
N GLY A 27 -10.88 -24.05 -2.01
CA GLY A 27 -10.49 -25.32 -1.40
C GLY A 27 -11.24 -25.52 -0.09
N SER A 28 -12.23 -26.41 -0.07
CA SER A 28 -12.94 -26.82 1.16
C SER A 28 -12.17 -27.94 1.85
N SER A 29 -11.69 -27.70 3.06
CA SER A 29 -11.23 -28.76 3.97
C SER A 29 -12.08 -28.71 5.23
N GLN A 30 -12.87 -29.75 5.45
CA GLN A 30 -13.63 -29.95 6.69
C GLN A 30 -12.68 -30.47 7.76
N VAL A 31 -12.47 -29.70 8.81
CA VAL A 31 -11.87 -30.20 10.06
C VAL A 31 -12.97 -30.22 11.12
N ASN A 32 -13.25 -31.41 11.61
CA ASN A 32 -14.24 -31.66 12.62
C ASN A 32 -13.57 -31.58 13.99
N GLU A 33 -13.74 -30.46 14.70
CA GLU A 33 -13.34 -30.36 16.12
C GLU A 33 -14.56 -30.05 16.99
N GLN A 34 -14.90 -31.04 17.83
CA GLN A 34 -15.84 -30.86 18.94
C GLN A 34 -15.21 -29.94 19.99
N HIS A 35 -15.68 -28.71 20.07
CA HIS A 35 -15.34 -27.80 21.16
C HIS A 35 -16.56 -27.50 22.02
N SER A 36 -16.34 -27.74 23.31
CA SER A 36 -17.20 -27.40 24.45
C SER A 36 -17.83 -26.02 24.34
N ALA A 37 -19.14 -25.94 24.46
CA ALA A 37 -19.91 -24.69 24.40
C ALA A 37 -19.56 -23.75 25.56
N LYS A 38 -18.61 -22.83 25.34
CA LYS A 38 -18.58 -21.54 26.01
C LYS A 38 -19.55 -20.64 25.28
N SER A 39 -20.43 -19.94 26.01
CA SER A 39 -21.33 -18.93 25.46
C SER A 39 -20.50 -17.89 24.73
N GLU A 40 -20.37 -18.02 23.41
CA GLU A 40 -19.72 -17.03 22.56
C GLU A 40 -20.67 -15.84 22.45
N VAL A 41 -20.29 -14.72 23.05
CA VAL A 41 -20.86 -13.43 22.67
C VAL A 41 -20.55 -13.30 21.17
N PRO A 42 -21.55 -13.13 20.30
CA PRO A 42 -21.29 -13.03 18.86
C PRO A 42 -20.34 -11.87 18.62
N TYR A 43 -19.14 -12.17 18.13
CA TYR A 43 -18.14 -11.18 17.79
C TYR A 43 -18.62 -10.42 16.55
N CYS A 44 -19.24 -9.26 16.79
CA CYS A 44 -19.71 -8.40 15.72
C CYS A 44 -18.59 -7.42 15.35
N VAL A 45 -18.03 -7.59 14.17
CA VAL A 45 -17.06 -6.63 13.61
C VAL A 45 -17.85 -5.54 12.89
N THR A 46 -17.74 -4.32 13.38
CA THR A 46 -18.34 -3.15 12.73
C THR A 46 -17.24 -2.23 12.19
N PRO A 47 -17.43 -1.66 10.99
CA PRO A 47 -16.50 -0.67 10.48
C PRO A 47 -16.44 0.54 11.42
N PRO A 48 -15.27 1.15 11.63
CA PRO A 48 -15.19 2.38 12.38
C PRO A 48 -15.92 3.50 11.63
N THR A 49 -16.39 4.51 12.37
CA THR A 49 -17.03 5.68 11.77
C THR A 49 -16.03 6.52 11.01
N VAL A 50 -16.43 7.02 9.81
CA VAL A 50 -15.58 7.91 9.01
C VAL A 50 -15.27 9.18 9.79
N PRO A 51 -14.02 9.56 10.03
CA PRO A 51 -13.66 10.78 10.72
C PRO A 51 -14.04 12.02 9.90
N ALA A 52 -14.20 13.17 10.57
CA ALA A 52 -14.50 14.42 9.88
C ALA A 52 -13.35 14.91 9.00
N GLN A 53 -12.12 14.56 9.37
CA GLN A 53 -10.90 14.94 8.67
C GLN A 53 -9.79 13.92 8.90
N VAL A 54 -8.85 13.85 7.95
CA VAL A 54 -7.60 13.10 8.07
C VAL A 54 -6.44 14.00 7.70
N THR A 55 -5.23 13.69 8.20
CA THR A 55 -4.01 14.40 7.82
C THR A 55 -3.16 13.49 6.95
N PHE A 56 -2.63 14.05 5.86
CA PHE A 56 -1.67 13.40 4.98
C PHE A 56 -0.58 14.41 4.61
N ASP A 57 0.68 14.07 4.82
CA ASP A 57 1.84 14.95 4.59
C ASP A 57 1.67 16.34 5.24
N GLY A 58 1.16 16.38 6.48
CA GLY A 58 0.89 17.62 7.21
C GLY A 58 -0.32 18.42 6.71
N GLU A 59 -0.93 18.06 5.60
CA GLU A 59 -2.15 18.70 5.08
C GLU A 59 -3.41 18.03 5.60
N THR A 60 -4.36 18.84 6.08
CA THR A 60 -5.65 18.35 6.56
C THR A 60 -6.64 18.22 5.41
N ILE A 61 -7.18 17.03 5.23
CA ILE A 61 -8.20 16.70 4.23
C ILE A 61 -9.56 16.64 4.91
N ASP A 62 -10.48 17.53 4.52
CA ASP A 62 -11.86 17.53 5.01
C ASP A 62 -12.66 16.40 4.36
N LEU A 63 -13.16 15.47 5.17
CA LEU A 63 -13.98 14.33 4.76
C LEU A 63 -15.50 14.57 4.94
N ARG A 64 -15.94 15.78 5.34
CA ARG A 64 -17.37 16.11 5.44
C ARG A 64 -18.04 16.23 4.08
N ARG A 65 -17.30 16.51 3.03
CA ARG A 65 -17.82 16.45 1.65
C ARG A 65 -18.27 15.03 1.33
N TYR A 66 -19.49 14.92 0.79
CA TYR A 66 -20.13 13.63 0.50
C TYR A 66 -19.27 12.70 -0.34
N ASP A 67 -18.68 13.19 -1.43
CA ASP A 67 -17.83 12.41 -2.35
C ASP A 67 -16.57 11.83 -1.66
N ARG A 68 -15.94 12.60 -0.77
CA ARG A 68 -14.77 12.16 -0.01
C ARG A 68 -15.14 11.19 1.10
N ARG A 69 -16.26 11.49 1.79
CA ARG A 69 -16.78 10.65 2.87
C ARG A 69 -17.15 9.27 2.35
N GLU A 70 -17.87 9.19 1.23
CA GLU A 70 -18.30 7.96 0.59
C GLU A 70 -17.10 7.09 0.19
N ARG A 71 -16.06 7.69 -0.40
CA ARG A 71 -14.83 6.97 -0.76
C ARG A 71 -14.12 6.42 0.46
N MET A 72 -13.96 7.23 1.52
CA MET A 72 -13.30 6.80 2.75
C MET A 72 -14.09 5.68 3.43
N ASP A 73 -15.42 5.80 3.52
CA ASP A 73 -16.28 4.77 4.12
C ASP A 73 -16.14 3.42 3.40
N ARG A 74 -16.14 3.44 2.06
CA ARG A 74 -15.94 2.24 1.25
C ARG A 74 -14.59 1.56 1.53
N GLU A 75 -13.51 2.33 1.60
CA GLU A 75 -12.18 1.78 1.88
C GLU A 75 -12.09 1.24 3.32
N MET A 76 -12.63 1.99 4.30
CA MET A 76 -12.66 1.53 5.70
C MET A 76 -13.47 0.25 5.85
N MET A 77 -14.61 0.14 5.16
CA MET A 77 -15.44 -1.06 5.13
C MET A 77 -14.68 -2.22 4.51
N ALA A 78 -14.02 -2.02 3.35
CA ALA A 78 -13.24 -3.05 2.69
C ALA A 78 -12.13 -3.58 3.61
N PHE A 79 -11.33 -2.72 4.22
CA PHE A 79 -10.29 -3.11 5.16
C PHE A 79 -10.83 -3.82 6.42
N THR A 80 -12.00 -3.41 6.92
CA THR A 80 -12.62 -4.02 8.09
C THR A 80 -13.02 -5.47 7.81
N TYR A 81 -13.57 -5.77 6.65
CA TYR A 81 -14.05 -7.12 6.33
C TYR A 81 -13.02 -7.99 5.61
N MET A 82 -11.91 -7.45 5.15
CA MET A 82 -10.78 -8.22 4.60
C MET A 82 -9.83 -8.69 5.70
N HIS A 83 -10.36 -9.38 6.73
CA HIS A 83 -9.60 -9.74 7.95
C HIS A 83 -8.23 -10.35 7.69
N SER A 84 -8.14 -11.38 6.85
CA SER A 84 -6.87 -12.07 6.57
C SER A 84 -5.86 -11.14 5.90
N THR A 85 -6.30 -10.34 4.94
CA THR A 85 -5.46 -9.37 4.23
C THR A 85 -5.00 -8.26 5.17
N THR A 86 -5.90 -7.70 5.97
CA THR A 86 -5.59 -6.64 6.93
C THR A 86 -4.61 -7.12 8.00
N MET A 87 -4.82 -8.31 8.57
CA MET A 87 -3.88 -8.90 9.53
C MET A 87 -2.50 -9.16 8.92
N LEU A 88 -2.46 -9.62 7.67
CA LEU A 88 -1.21 -9.83 6.95
C LEU A 88 -0.48 -8.51 6.67
N LEU A 89 -1.22 -7.46 6.31
CA LEU A 89 -0.68 -6.12 6.11
C LEU A 89 -0.07 -5.56 7.40
N ILE A 90 -0.74 -5.69 8.54
CA ILE A 90 -0.22 -5.26 9.84
C ILE A 90 1.09 -6.00 10.17
N LYS A 91 1.13 -7.32 9.96
CA LYS A 91 2.35 -8.11 10.19
C LYS A 91 3.51 -7.68 9.27
N ARG A 92 3.22 -7.38 8.01
CA ARG A 92 4.21 -6.92 7.04
C ARG A 92 4.66 -5.49 7.34
N ALA A 93 3.75 -4.60 7.74
CA ALA A 93 4.08 -3.25 8.16
C ALA A 93 5.07 -3.25 9.34
N ASN A 94 4.79 -4.05 10.38
CA ASN A 94 5.70 -4.21 11.52
C ASN A 94 7.09 -4.74 11.13
N ARG A 95 7.20 -5.47 10.01
CA ARG A 95 8.49 -5.97 9.50
C ARG A 95 9.23 -4.94 8.67
N TYR A 96 8.54 -4.22 7.78
CA TYR A 96 9.18 -3.39 6.75
C TYR A 96 9.27 -1.92 7.13
N PHE A 97 8.30 -1.34 7.85
CA PHE A 97 8.31 0.06 8.19
C PHE A 97 9.54 0.48 9.01
N PRO A 98 10.01 -0.29 10.01
CA PRO A 98 11.24 0.07 10.73
C PRO A 98 12.50 0.17 9.86
N ILE A 99 12.52 -0.51 8.69
CA ILE A 99 13.64 -0.43 7.74
C ILE A 99 13.46 0.77 6.81
N ILE A 100 12.23 1.06 6.41
CA ILE A 100 11.89 2.02 5.36
C ILE A 100 11.81 3.46 5.90
N GLU A 101 11.19 3.66 7.05
CA GLU A 101 11.01 4.99 7.68
C GLU A 101 12.32 5.77 7.84
N PRO A 102 13.41 5.17 8.35
CA PRO A 102 14.70 5.88 8.44
C PRO A 102 15.23 6.32 7.07
N ILE A 103 15.00 5.52 6.02
CA ILE A 103 15.46 5.82 4.66
C ILE A 103 14.65 6.98 4.08
N LEU A 104 13.32 6.97 4.22
CA LEU A 104 12.45 8.07 3.80
C LEU A 104 12.87 9.36 4.50
N LYS A 105 13.01 9.33 5.81
CA LYS A 105 13.43 10.47 6.65
C LYS A 105 14.80 11.03 6.23
N ALA A 106 15.79 10.15 6.06
CA ALA A 106 17.14 10.55 5.62
C ALA A 106 17.16 11.19 4.24
N ASN A 107 16.18 10.85 3.40
CA ASN A 107 16.02 11.43 2.07
C ASN A 107 15.05 12.62 2.03
N GLY A 108 14.49 13.07 3.15
CA GLY A 108 13.54 14.18 3.21
C GLY A 108 12.22 13.89 2.51
N ILE A 109 11.81 12.61 2.47
CA ILE A 109 10.50 12.19 1.96
C ILE A 109 9.55 12.06 3.15
N PRO A 110 8.31 12.59 3.06
CA PRO A 110 7.32 12.44 4.10
C PRO A 110 7.06 10.98 4.47
N ASP A 111 6.89 10.71 5.77
CA ASP A 111 6.71 9.37 6.29
C ASP A 111 5.47 8.65 5.71
N ASP A 112 4.42 9.40 5.42
CA ASP A 112 3.18 8.87 4.85
C ASP A 112 3.37 8.17 3.49
N PHE A 113 4.49 8.44 2.79
CA PHE A 113 4.79 7.75 1.52
C PHE A 113 5.04 6.25 1.68
N LYS A 114 5.33 5.77 2.89
CA LYS A 114 5.39 4.32 3.17
C LYS A 114 4.09 3.58 2.86
N TYR A 115 2.94 4.26 2.96
CA TYR A 115 1.65 3.65 2.65
C TYR A 115 1.43 3.39 1.16
N LEU A 116 2.24 3.98 0.25
CA LEU A 116 2.19 3.63 -1.17
C LEU A 116 2.51 2.16 -1.41
N MET A 117 3.44 1.56 -0.64
CA MET A 117 3.74 0.14 -0.76
C MET A 117 2.58 -0.77 -0.35
N VAL A 118 1.68 -0.29 0.51
CA VAL A 118 0.44 -1.02 0.84
C VAL A 118 -0.42 -1.14 -0.42
N ILE A 119 -0.56 -0.04 -1.16
CA ILE A 119 -1.37 0.04 -2.38
C ILE A 119 -0.71 -0.73 -3.53
N GLU A 120 0.61 -0.59 -3.70
CA GLU A 120 1.36 -1.15 -4.82
C GLU A 120 1.55 -2.66 -4.74
N SER A 121 1.82 -3.18 -3.55
CA SER A 121 2.23 -4.58 -3.40
C SER A 121 1.57 -5.32 -2.23
N ASN A 122 0.66 -4.69 -1.49
CA ASN A 122 0.20 -5.19 -0.18
C ASN A 122 1.39 -5.51 0.76
N LEU A 123 2.46 -4.70 0.70
CA LEU A 123 3.72 -4.94 1.41
C LEU A 123 4.31 -6.34 1.13
N ASN A 124 4.11 -6.88 -0.05
CA ASN A 124 4.68 -8.15 -0.47
C ASN A 124 5.98 -7.90 -1.25
N ASN A 125 7.12 -8.17 -0.60
CA ASN A 125 8.43 -7.91 -1.21
C ASN A 125 8.73 -8.74 -2.47
N ILE A 126 8.05 -9.87 -2.64
CA ILE A 126 8.19 -10.73 -3.82
C ILE A 126 7.07 -10.51 -4.86
N ALA A 127 6.27 -9.45 -4.70
CA ALA A 127 5.19 -9.15 -5.64
C ALA A 127 5.77 -8.88 -7.04
N ARG A 128 5.09 -9.45 -8.05
CA ARG A 128 5.36 -9.18 -9.46
C ARG A 128 4.04 -9.03 -10.21
N SER A 129 3.88 -7.93 -10.92
CA SER A 129 2.68 -7.69 -11.71
C SER A 129 2.79 -8.42 -13.07
N PRO A 130 1.67 -8.67 -13.77
CA PRO A 130 1.68 -9.20 -15.12
C PRO A 130 2.45 -8.32 -16.12
N ALA A 131 2.50 -7.00 -15.89
CA ALA A 131 3.28 -6.06 -16.69
C ALA A 131 4.77 -6.06 -16.37
N GLY A 132 5.22 -6.81 -15.34
CA GLY A 132 6.62 -6.93 -14.96
C GLY A 132 7.10 -5.93 -13.90
N ALA A 133 6.21 -5.17 -13.26
CA ALA A 133 6.57 -4.40 -12.07
C ALA A 133 6.90 -5.35 -10.90
N ALA A 134 7.86 -5.00 -10.04
CA ALA A 134 8.37 -5.90 -9.02
C ALA A 134 8.73 -5.21 -7.69
N GLY A 135 8.67 -6.00 -6.60
CA GLY A 135 9.07 -5.61 -5.25
C GLY A 135 8.03 -4.75 -4.51
N LEU A 136 8.42 -4.21 -3.36
CA LEU A 136 7.54 -3.38 -2.53
C LEU A 136 7.02 -2.15 -3.26
N TRP A 137 7.87 -1.49 -4.05
CA TRP A 137 7.61 -0.25 -4.76
C TRP A 137 7.10 -0.46 -6.19
N GLN A 138 6.94 -1.70 -6.65
CA GLN A 138 6.44 -2.06 -7.98
C GLN A 138 7.14 -1.29 -9.12
N PHE A 139 8.46 -1.19 -9.06
CA PHE A 139 9.23 -0.62 -10.15
C PHE A 139 9.15 -1.48 -11.41
N MET A 140 8.93 -0.83 -12.56
CA MET A 140 9.20 -1.45 -13.85
C MET A 140 10.71 -1.61 -14.06
N PRO A 141 11.18 -2.61 -14.84
CA PRO A 141 12.62 -2.84 -15.04
C PRO A 141 13.37 -1.60 -15.56
N ALA A 142 12.79 -0.88 -16.52
CA ALA A 142 13.39 0.34 -17.07
C ALA A 142 13.51 1.44 -16.02
N THR A 143 12.41 1.70 -15.29
CA THR A 143 12.39 2.71 -14.23
C THR A 143 13.33 2.35 -13.09
N GLY A 144 13.39 1.07 -12.68
CA GLY A 144 14.34 0.63 -11.65
C GLY A 144 15.78 0.96 -12.04
N ARG A 145 16.18 0.67 -13.28
CA ARG A 145 17.53 1.01 -13.80
C ARG A 145 17.77 2.52 -13.85
N GLU A 146 16.79 3.31 -14.29
CA GLU A 146 16.87 4.77 -14.34
C GLU A 146 17.19 5.38 -12.97
N PHE A 147 16.62 4.80 -11.90
CA PHE A 147 16.85 5.27 -10.53
C PHE A 147 17.98 4.54 -9.80
N GLY A 148 18.79 3.74 -10.52
CA GLY A 148 20.04 3.19 -10.04
C GLY A 148 19.95 1.79 -9.45
N LEU A 149 18.90 1.03 -9.76
CA LEU A 149 18.80 -0.38 -9.41
C LEU A 149 19.45 -1.25 -10.50
N GLU A 150 20.17 -2.28 -10.09
CA GLU A 150 20.61 -3.33 -10.98
C GLU A 150 19.43 -4.27 -11.31
N VAL A 151 19.07 -4.34 -12.58
CA VAL A 151 17.99 -5.20 -13.06
C VAL A 151 18.44 -5.86 -14.36
N ASN A 152 18.88 -7.12 -14.26
CA ASN A 152 19.32 -7.96 -15.34
C ASN A 152 18.86 -9.41 -15.11
N ASP A 153 19.36 -10.35 -15.92
CA ASP A 153 18.96 -11.78 -15.83
C ASP A 153 19.48 -12.48 -14.58
N ASN A 154 20.52 -11.94 -13.91
CA ASN A 154 21.15 -12.55 -12.74
C ASN A 154 20.79 -11.83 -11.44
N VAL A 155 20.49 -10.52 -11.50
CA VAL A 155 20.24 -9.66 -10.33
C VAL A 155 19.01 -8.80 -10.57
N ASP A 156 18.14 -8.74 -9.58
CA ASP A 156 17.00 -7.85 -9.60
C ASP A 156 16.86 -7.13 -8.25
N GLU A 157 17.47 -5.94 -8.17
CA GLU A 157 17.48 -5.14 -6.95
C GLU A 157 16.15 -4.46 -6.62
N ARG A 158 15.13 -4.60 -7.45
CA ARG A 158 13.76 -4.15 -7.14
C ARG A 158 13.18 -4.90 -5.94
N TYR A 159 13.71 -6.09 -5.65
CA TYR A 159 13.37 -6.89 -4.47
C TYR A 159 14.25 -6.56 -3.25
N HIS A 160 15.30 -5.77 -3.40
CA HIS A 160 16.16 -5.34 -2.29
C HIS A 160 15.54 -4.13 -1.59
N ILE A 161 15.06 -4.32 -0.37
CA ILE A 161 14.20 -3.37 0.34
C ILE A 161 14.84 -1.98 0.42
N GLU A 162 16.08 -1.90 0.93
CA GLU A 162 16.78 -0.63 1.16
C GLU A 162 17.11 0.07 -0.17
N LYS A 163 17.68 -0.66 -1.14
CA LYS A 163 18.05 -0.09 -2.45
C LYS A 163 16.82 0.40 -3.20
N ALA A 164 15.75 -0.41 -3.22
CA ALA A 164 14.50 -0.04 -3.86
C ALA A 164 13.84 1.18 -3.19
N THR A 165 13.95 1.31 -1.85
CA THR A 165 13.45 2.47 -1.13
C THR A 165 14.26 3.74 -1.45
N VAL A 166 15.59 3.65 -1.54
CA VAL A 166 16.42 4.78 -1.99
C VAL A 166 16.07 5.19 -3.42
N ALA A 167 15.86 4.25 -4.31
CA ALA A 167 15.42 4.52 -5.69
C ALA A 167 14.04 5.22 -5.71
N ALA A 168 13.09 4.77 -4.87
CA ALA A 168 11.79 5.42 -4.72
C ALA A 168 11.91 6.86 -4.22
N CYS A 169 12.79 7.13 -3.26
CA CYS A 169 13.05 8.50 -2.81
C CYS A 169 13.55 9.40 -3.94
N LYS A 170 14.46 8.92 -4.79
CA LYS A 170 14.93 9.68 -5.96
C LYS A 170 13.80 9.95 -6.95
N TYR A 171 12.99 8.93 -7.23
CA TYR A 171 11.80 9.06 -8.09
C TYR A 171 10.84 10.14 -7.57
N PHE A 172 10.49 10.11 -6.28
CA PHE A 172 9.60 11.10 -5.69
C PHE A 172 10.15 12.52 -5.74
N LYS A 173 11.45 12.70 -5.47
CA LYS A 173 12.12 14.01 -5.59
C LYS A 173 12.07 14.54 -7.02
N GLN A 174 12.35 13.71 -8.00
CA GLN A 174 12.29 14.09 -9.41
C GLN A 174 10.86 14.45 -9.83
N ALA A 175 9.87 13.65 -9.43
CA ALA A 175 8.46 13.94 -9.69
C ALA A 175 8.03 15.26 -9.04
N TYR A 176 8.40 15.49 -7.78
CA TYR A 176 8.07 16.73 -7.06
C TYR A 176 8.71 17.97 -7.69
N ALA A 177 9.96 17.87 -8.18
CA ALA A 177 10.65 18.98 -8.83
C ALA A 177 10.04 19.35 -10.19
N LYS A 178 9.34 18.42 -10.83
CA LYS A 178 8.73 18.63 -12.15
C LYS A 178 7.35 19.32 -12.07
N TYR A 179 6.65 19.22 -10.94
CA TYR A 179 5.28 19.70 -10.73
C TYR A 179 5.19 20.64 -9.52
#